data_6809dce463c8fae4cb6faf36d2cd1305
#
_entry.id   6809dce463c8fae4cb6faf36d2cd1305
#
_cell.length_a   1.000
_cell.length_b   1.000
_cell.length_c   1.000
_cell.angle_alpha   90.00
_cell.angle_beta   90.00
_cell.angle_gamma   90.00
#
_symmetry.space_group_name_H-M   'P 1'
#
loop_
_entity.id
_entity.type
_entity.pdbx_description
1 polymer ?
#
loop_
_entity_poly.entity_id
_entity_poly.type
_entity_poly.pdbx_seq_one_letter_code
_entity_poly.pdbx_strand_id
1 'polypeptide(L)' 'MGKEITLTLIEGLKKTQVCADSIFYIKPVGDNSFVSTTDGKSLFVEESKSRILKMIETTK' A
#
# COMPACT_ATOMS: atom_id res chain seq x y z
N MET A 1 -12.00 -13.28 4.09
CA MET A 1 -12.41 -11.91 4.23
C MET A 1 -11.26 -10.98 4.03
N GLY A 2 -11.37 -10.12 3.08
CA GLY A 2 -10.30 -9.22 2.77
C GLY A 2 -10.29 -8.01 3.67
N LYS A 3 -9.12 -7.63 4.14
CA LYS A 3 -8.94 -6.36 4.80
C LYS A 3 -8.30 -5.45 3.77
N GLU A 4 -9.08 -4.52 3.28
CA GLU A 4 -8.62 -3.66 2.21
C GLU A 4 -8.25 -2.29 2.72
N ILE A 5 -7.15 -1.77 2.20
CA ILE A 5 -6.73 -0.41 2.49
C ILE A 5 -6.70 0.36 1.18
N THR A 6 -6.87 1.66 1.27
CA THR A 6 -6.86 2.52 0.10
C THR A 6 -5.53 3.24 0.04
N LEU A 7 -4.83 3.07 -1.07
CA LEU A 7 -3.56 3.73 -1.31
C LEU A 7 -3.70 4.66 -2.50
N THR A 8 -2.89 5.71 -2.52
CA THR A 8 -2.91 6.69 -3.60
C THR A 8 -1.70 6.47 -4.48
N LEU A 9 -1.92 6.07 -5.72
CA LEU A 9 -0.84 5.91 -6.67
C LEU A 9 -0.26 7.28 -7.01
N ILE A 10 1.05 7.36 -7.06
CA ILE A 10 1.73 8.61 -7.41
C ILE A 10 1.38 9.01 -8.82
N GLU A 11 1.37 8.06 -9.73
CA GLU A 11 1.04 8.33 -11.11
C GLU A 11 -0.45 8.59 -11.25
N GLY A 12 -0.80 9.81 -11.61
CA GLY A 12 -2.19 10.18 -11.79
C GLY A 12 -2.96 10.39 -10.49
N LEU A 13 -2.32 10.22 -9.36
CA LEU A 13 -2.92 10.37 -8.04
C LEU A 13 -4.22 9.59 -7.92
N LYS A 14 -4.26 8.40 -8.48
CA LYS A 14 -5.43 7.55 -8.41
C LYS A 14 -5.44 6.72 -7.15
N LYS A 15 -6.61 6.63 -6.54
CA LYS A 15 -6.77 5.78 -5.37
C LYS A 15 -7.03 4.35 -5.81
N THR A 16 -6.41 3.41 -5.12
CA THR A 16 -6.59 2.02 -5.41
C THR A 16 -6.76 1.26 -4.11
N GLN A 17 -7.52 0.18 -4.15
CA GLN A 17 -7.72 -0.64 -2.98
C GLN A 17 -6.82 -1.86 -3.07
N VAL A 18 -6.17 -2.17 -1.96
CA VAL A 18 -5.23 -3.27 -1.88
C VAL A 18 -5.57 -4.10 -0.65
N CYS A 19 -5.61 -5.39 -0.83
CA CYS A 19 -5.86 -6.28 0.29
C CYS A 19 -4.61 -6.29 1.18
N ALA A 20 -4.79 -5.97 2.45
CA ALA A 20 -3.67 -5.89 3.38
C ALA A 20 -2.92 -7.21 3.47
N ASP A 21 -3.66 -8.32 3.35
CA ASP A 21 -3.04 -9.64 3.44
C ASP A 21 -2.24 -9.99 2.19
N SER A 22 -2.43 -9.26 1.11
CA SER A 22 -1.69 -9.49 -0.13
C SER A 22 -0.41 -8.69 -0.21
N ILE A 23 -0.18 -7.79 0.72
CA ILE A 23 1.04 -6.98 0.69
C ILE A 23 2.20 -7.85 1.11
N PHE A 24 3.15 -7.98 0.21
CA PHE A 24 4.33 -8.81 0.44
C PHE A 24 5.48 -7.99 1.02
N TYR A 25 5.63 -6.77 0.53
CA TYR A 25 6.79 -5.98 0.88
C TYR A 25 6.49 -4.50 0.68
N ILE A 26 6.95 -3.67 1.60
CA ILE A 26 6.81 -2.23 1.51
C ILE A 26 8.20 -1.62 1.65
N LYS A 27 8.63 -0.92 0.60
CA LYS A 27 9.94 -0.27 0.62
C LYS A 27 9.75 1.24 0.70
N PRO A 28 10.34 1.90 1.71
CA PRO A 28 10.24 3.35 1.78
C PRO A 28 11.12 4.00 0.71
N VAL A 29 10.55 5.00 0.03
CA VAL A 29 11.26 5.72 -1.03
C VAL A 29 11.00 7.20 -0.77
N GLY A 30 11.90 7.86 -0.05
CA GLY A 30 11.67 9.24 0.37
C GLY A 30 10.42 9.32 1.22
N ASP A 31 9.51 10.19 0.84
CA ASP A 31 8.22 10.31 1.54
C ASP A 31 7.19 9.34 1.01
N ASN A 32 7.55 8.58 -0.01
CA ASN A 32 6.63 7.67 -0.68
C ASN A 32 6.98 6.23 -0.34
N SER A 33 6.25 5.30 -0.92
CA SER A 33 6.49 3.88 -0.69
C SER A 33 6.29 3.07 -1.95
N PHE A 34 7.06 2.01 -2.06
CA PHE A 34 6.92 1.05 -3.13
C PHE A 34 6.34 -0.22 -2.52
N VAL A 35 5.16 -0.61 -2.96
CA VAL A 35 4.45 -1.75 -2.38
C VAL A 35 4.41 -2.89 -3.39
N SER A 36 4.85 -4.06 -2.94
CA SER A 36 4.78 -5.27 -3.76
C SER A 36 3.72 -6.18 -3.16
N THR A 37 2.94 -6.80 -4.01
CA THR A 37 1.89 -7.70 -3.57
C THR A 37 2.23 -9.15 -3.95
N THR A 38 1.56 -10.08 -3.28
CA THR A 38 1.84 -11.50 -3.50
C THR A 38 1.37 -12.00 -4.85
N ASP A 39 0.47 -11.26 -5.50
CA ASP A 39 0.00 -11.63 -6.83
C ASP A 39 0.87 -11.04 -7.94
N GLY A 40 2.01 -10.47 -7.59
CA GLY A 40 2.97 -10.00 -8.57
C GLY A 40 2.82 -8.55 -8.98
N LYS A 41 1.95 -7.81 -8.33
CA LYS A 41 1.77 -6.39 -8.65
C LYS A 41 2.72 -5.52 -7.86
N SER A 42 3.10 -4.41 -8.45
CA SER A 42 3.95 -3.42 -7.81
C SER A 42 3.27 -2.07 -7.89
N LEU A 43 3.19 -1.39 -6.77
CA LEU A 43 2.51 -0.10 -6.68
C LEU A 43 3.45 0.93 -6.08
N PHE A 44 3.51 2.08 -6.72
CA PHE A 44 4.28 3.20 -6.19
C PHE A 44 3.28 4.21 -5.65
N VAL A 45 3.23 4.33 -4.32
CA VAL A 45 2.16 5.08 -3.67
C VAL A 45 2.70 6.27 -2.90
N GLU A 46 1.82 7.22 -2.66
CA GLU A 46 2.16 8.46 -1.99
C GLU A 46 2.29 8.28 -0.48
N GLU A 47 1.59 7.33 0.08
CA GLU A 47 1.61 7.09 1.51
C GLU A 47 2.98 6.57 1.96
N SER A 48 3.42 7.03 3.12
CA SER A 48 4.69 6.55 3.67
C SER A 48 4.50 5.15 4.24
N LYS A 49 5.62 4.45 4.43
CA LYS A 49 5.58 3.11 5.00
C LYS A 49 4.89 3.09 6.36
N SER A 50 5.21 4.07 7.21
CA SER A 50 4.58 4.15 8.52
C SER A 50 3.08 4.30 8.41
N ARG A 51 2.64 5.11 7.46
CA ARG A 51 1.23 5.34 7.26
C ARG A 51 0.53 4.08 6.78
N ILE A 52 1.15 3.36 5.86
CA ILE A 52 0.58 2.12 5.36
C ILE A 52 0.48 1.08 6.46
N LEU A 53 1.52 0.95 7.26
CA LEU A 53 1.50 0.00 8.37
C LEU A 53 0.41 0.35 9.37
N LYS A 54 0.20 1.63 9.60
CA LYS A 54 -0.85 2.06 10.51
C LYS A 54 -2.23 1.73 9.94
N MET A 55 -2.41 1.91 8.64
CA MET A 55 -3.68 1.55 8.00
C MET A 55 -3.95 0.06 8.13
N ILE A 56 -2.94 -0.76 7.92
CA ILE A 56 -3.08 -2.20 8.05
C ILE A 56 -3.47 -2.56 9.48
N GLU A 57 -2.86 -1.90 10.44
CA GLU A 57 -3.13 -2.16 11.83
C GLU A 57 -4.56 -1.81 12.21
N THR A 58 -5.08 -0.72 11.67
CA THR A 58 -6.41 -0.26 12.03
C THR A 58 -7.52 -1.03 11.31
N THR A 59 -7.19 -1.82 10.31
CA THR A 59 -8.21 -2.61 9.59
C THR A 59 -8.47 -3.98 10.22
N LYS A 60 -7.83 -4.28 11.30
CA LYS A 60 -8.00 -5.58 11.96
C LYS A 60 -9.40 -5.76 12.50
#